data_aebc4f14f933c7a575d036d07f7b65b8
#
_entry.id   aebc4f14f933c7a575d036d07f7b65b8
#
_cell.length_a   1.000
_cell.length_b   1.000
_cell.length_c   1.000
_cell.angle_alpha   90.00
_cell.angle_beta   90.00
_cell.angle_gamma   90.00
#
_symmetry.space_group_name_H-M   'P 1'
#
loop_
_entity.id
_entity.type
_entity.pdbx_description
1 polymer ?
#
loop_
_entity_poly.entity_id
_entity_poly.type
_entity_poly.pdbx_seq_one_letter_code
_entity_poly.pdbx_strand_id
1 'polypeptide(L)'
;AKTTAPVEDSKPKQTAGETKTTAPAEKSNSMQQLLYAPQWNLEEMQLILTYKRKDWEEKNCQIEDSDQPTPDRFLKAEKGNPDLARSRWRYTMWFKEKFGLNHLLDLPHPLYEVISKYYPCAFFGLTKDGKHPVSVEKVPSINDVKLAELGIGMNEIFYHYLWITEYGYTRLAGDGTRGELSGYAITDLKGGSLSMAMGGFKRLYGNLVGSYFEMHEPESSFKVDVINAPGFFNWVVYPVVKLMAKKQTLAKIKVFSSSNKKFVAHISKNVNLDELPVEYGGTLKNDDCFKGVHSINQHALATEVLKKHNLQMFTEEMLLERLKNNSKQ
;
A
#
# COMPACT_ATOMS: atom_id res chain seq x y z
N ALA A 1 -23.84 52.13 53.30
CA ALA A 1 -22.86 52.61 54.27
C ALA A 1 -21.52 51.87 54.11
N LYS A 2 -20.44 52.68 53.97
CA LYS A 2 -19.02 52.36 54.17
C LYS A 2 -18.36 51.56 53.10
N THR A 3 -17.57 52.19 52.29
CA THR A 3 -16.28 52.85 52.43
C THR A 3 -15.09 51.92 52.18
N THR A 4 -14.36 52.27 51.11
CA THR A 4 -12.90 52.50 51.04
C THR A 4 -11.98 51.27 51.08
N ALA A 5 -10.97 51.12 50.36
CA ALA A 5 -10.07 51.88 49.51
C ALA A 5 -8.94 50.90 49.06
N PRO A 6 -7.96 51.28 48.31
CA PRO A 6 -7.25 50.44 47.34
C PRO A 6 -5.96 49.83 47.90
N VAL A 7 -5.50 48.77 47.29
CA VAL A 7 -4.17 48.18 47.55
C VAL A 7 -3.38 48.01 46.27
N GLU A 8 -2.21 48.46 46.37
CA GLU A 8 -1.09 48.67 45.50
C GLU A 8 -0.70 47.55 44.52
N ASP A 9 -0.14 48.04 43.45
CA ASP A 9 0.77 47.38 42.53
C ASP A 9 1.90 46.58 43.21
N SER A 10 2.05 45.35 42.82
CA SER A 10 3.36 44.70 42.93
C SER A 10 3.62 43.82 41.71
N LYS A 11 4.44 44.31 40.81
CA LYS A 11 5.10 43.53 39.75
C LYS A 11 5.99 42.48 40.37
N PRO A 12 5.97 41.24 39.86
CA PRO A 12 7.11 40.34 40.04
C PRO A 12 8.04 40.37 38.80
N LYS A 13 9.27 40.37 39.11
CA LYS A 13 10.47 40.35 38.29
C LYS A 13 10.50 39.21 37.30
N GLN A 14 10.85 39.51 36.06
CA GLN A 14 11.44 38.62 35.10
C GLN A 14 12.71 38.01 35.66
N THR A 15 12.76 36.70 35.73
CA THR A 15 14.01 35.94 35.73
C THR A 15 14.05 35.10 34.45
N ALA A 16 14.94 35.49 33.58
CA ALA A 16 15.34 34.75 32.40
C ALA A 16 15.99 33.41 32.84
N GLY A 17 15.46 32.34 32.36
CA GLY A 17 16.04 31.02 32.40
C GLY A 17 15.85 30.37 31.04
N GLU A 18 16.71 30.71 30.08
CA GLU A 18 16.84 30.01 28.82
C GLU A 18 17.35 28.57 29.09
N THR A 19 16.48 27.62 29.15
CA THR A 19 16.81 26.20 28.98
C THR A 19 16.72 25.91 27.49
N LYS A 20 17.83 25.96 26.81
CA LYS A 20 18.02 25.37 25.47
C LYS A 20 17.77 23.87 25.59
N THR A 21 16.57 23.44 25.24
CA THR A 21 16.28 22.05 24.93
C THR A 21 16.74 21.81 23.49
N THR A 22 17.95 21.34 23.35
CA THR A 22 18.47 20.81 22.07
C THR A 22 17.68 19.56 21.74
N ALA A 23 16.88 19.65 20.69
CA ALA A 23 16.16 18.53 20.11
C ALA A 23 17.14 17.53 19.46
N PRO A 24 17.02 16.22 19.74
CA PRO A 24 17.73 15.19 19.00
C PRO A 24 16.81 14.71 17.86
N ALA A 25 16.69 15.46 16.79
CA ALA A 25 15.80 15.09 15.68
C ALA A 25 16.40 15.23 14.28
N GLU A 26 17.65 15.66 14.12
CA GLU A 26 18.17 15.96 12.77
C GLU A 26 18.98 14.85 12.09
N LYS A 27 19.31 13.74 12.74
CA LYS A 27 20.19 12.71 12.15
C LYS A 27 19.46 11.51 11.50
N SER A 28 18.17 11.33 11.72
CA SER A 28 17.37 10.26 11.09
C SER A 28 16.81 10.67 9.71
N ASN A 29 16.73 11.95 9.43
CA ASN A 29 16.06 12.50 8.24
C ASN A 29 16.81 12.34 6.91
N SER A 30 18.12 12.09 6.91
CA SER A 30 18.88 12.11 5.65
C SER A 30 18.62 10.88 4.76
N MET A 31 18.25 9.76 5.34
CA MET A 31 17.97 8.53 4.57
C MET A 31 16.52 8.50 4.10
N GLN A 32 15.57 8.94 4.93
CA GLN A 32 14.16 9.06 4.56
C GLN A 32 13.94 10.12 3.48
N GLN A 33 14.61 11.28 3.56
CA GLN A 33 14.50 12.34 2.55
C GLN A 33 15.05 11.96 1.16
N LEU A 34 15.96 10.99 1.07
CA LEU A 34 16.51 10.50 -0.19
C LEU A 34 15.67 9.37 -0.82
N LEU A 35 14.79 8.72 -0.04
CA LEU A 35 14.06 7.52 -0.47
C LEU A 35 12.61 7.81 -0.86
N TYR A 36 12.00 8.89 -0.32
CA TYR A 36 10.56 9.18 -0.50
C TYR A 36 10.27 10.67 -0.61
N ALA A 37 9.01 10.95 -0.93
CA ALA A 37 8.47 12.28 -0.76
C ALA A 37 8.63 12.75 0.71
N PRO A 38 8.96 14.04 0.94
CA PRO A 38 9.20 14.57 2.29
C PRO A 38 8.06 14.33 3.30
N GLN A 39 6.84 14.20 2.81
CA GLN A 39 5.63 13.98 3.60
C GLN A 39 5.33 12.52 3.92
N TRP A 40 6.15 11.57 3.45
CA TRP A 40 5.94 10.15 3.72
C TRP A 40 6.34 9.82 5.17
N ASN A 41 5.35 9.68 6.05
CA ASN A 41 5.52 9.26 7.43
C ASN A 41 4.65 8.02 7.70
N LEU A 42 5.27 6.83 7.70
CA LEU A 42 4.52 5.58 7.86
C LEU A 42 3.95 5.44 9.27
N GLU A 43 4.62 5.87 10.32
CA GLU A 43 4.13 5.75 11.69
C GLU A 43 2.83 6.54 11.84
N GLU A 44 2.82 7.77 11.35
CA GLU A 44 1.62 8.60 11.31
C GLU A 44 0.54 7.99 10.41
N MET A 45 0.92 7.48 9.24
CA MET A 45 0.00 6.81 8.32
C MET A 45 -0.62 5.57 8.95
N GLN A 46 0.17 4.72 9.63
CA GLN A 46 -0.32 3.55 10.34
C GLN A 46 -1.30 3.94 11.44
N LEU A 47 -0.97 4.97 12.21
CA LEU A 47 -1.87 5.48 13.26
C LEU A 47 -3.21 5.92 12.67
N ILE A 48 -3.19 6.70 11.60
CA ILE A 48 -4.39 7.20 10.92
C ILE A 48 -5.22 6.03 10.35
N LEU A 49 -4.58 5.00 9.80
CA LEU A 49 -5.27 3.81 9.29
C LEU A 49 -5.94 2.96 10.39
N THR A 50 -5.58 3.15 11.65
CA THR A 50 -6.27 2.53 12.78
C THR A 50 -7.52 3.28 13.23
N TYR A 51 -7.75 4.48 12.75
CA TYR A 51 -8.89 5.30 13.11
C TYR A 51 -10.20 4.61 12.75
N LYS A 52 -11.14 4.61 13.70
CA LYS A 52 -12.49 4.13 13.47
C LYS A 52 -13.29 5.19 12.71
N ARG A 53 -14.43 4.80 12.19
CA ARG A 53 -15.34 5.69 11.48
C ARG A 53 -15.60 7.01 12.23
N LYS A 54 -15.83 6.94 13.55
CA LYS A 54 -16.04 8.12 14.40
C LYS A 54 -14.87 9.10 14.33
N ASP A 55 -13.64 8.59 14.36
CA ASP A 55 -12.43 9.42 14.41
C ASP A 55 -12.23 10.20 13.09
N TRP A 56 -12.52 9.58 11.94
CA TRP A 56 -12.39 10.26 10.66
C TRP A 56 -13.61 11.17 10.35
N GLU A 57 -14.80 10.89 10.90
CA GLU A 57 -15.94 11.81 10.85
C GLU A 57 -15.64 13.09 11.63
N GLU A 58 -15.03 12.99 12.80
CA GLU A 58 -14.56 14.15 13.57
C GLU A 58 -13.49 14.95 12.84
N LYS A 59 -12.55 14.26 12.17
CA LYS A 59 -11.52 14.91 11.30
C LYS A 59 -12.14 15.63 10.11
N ASN A 60 -13.15 15.08 9.48
CA ASN A 60 -13.81 15.67 8.31
C ASN A 60 -14.37 17.07 8.55
N CYS A 61 -14.74 17.41 9.79
CA CYS A 61 -15.16 18.78 10.13
C CYS A 61 -14.06 19.83 9.89
N GLN A 62 -12.80 19.41 9.78
CA GLN A 62 -11.61 20.26 9.60
C GLN A 62 -11.05 20.20 8.18
N ILE A 63 -11.63 19.38 7.29
CA ILE A 63 -11.16 19.19 5.92
C ILE A 63 -12.02 20.03 4.99
N GLU A 64 -11.40 20.88 4.19
CA GLU A 64 -12.09 21.63 3.14
C GLU A 64 -12.73 20.67 2.14
N ASP A 65 -13.94 20.99 1.70
CA ASP A 65 -14.61 20.19 0.68
C ASP A 65 -14.01 20.51 -0.69
N SER A 66 -13.91 19.48 -1.54
CA SER A 66 -13.42 19.65 -2.89
C SER A 66 -14.60 19.61 -3.86
N ASP A 67 -14.50 20.34 -4.98
CA ASP A 67 -15.50 20.32 -6.04
C ASP A 67 -15.52 19.01 -6.82
N GLN A 68 -14.57 18.10 -6.55
CA GLN A 68 -14.52 16.81 -7.23
C GLN A 68 -15.71 15.94 -6.84
N PRO A 69 -16.39 15.32 -7.80
CA PRO A 69 -17.51 14.43 -7.54
C PRO A 69 -17.04 13.21 -6.73
N THR A 70 -17.91 12.74 -5.83
CA THR A 70 -17.66 11.50 -5.09
C THR A 70 -17.72 10.32 -6.05
N PRO A 71 -16.68 9.50 -6.19
CA PRO A 71 -16.70 8.33 -7.05
C PRO A 71 -17.76 7.31 -6.63
N ASP A 72 -18.41 6.66 -7.58
CA ASP A 72 -19.49 5.68 -7.34
C ASP A 72 -19.08 4.53 -6.43
N ARG A 73 -17.80 4.14 -6.44
CA ARG A 73 -17.29 3.10 -5.55
C ARG A 73 -17.44 3.45 -4.06
N PHE A 74 -17.37 4.73 -3.69
CA PHE A 74 -17.63 5.16 -2.31
C PHE A 74 -19.12 5.08 -1.98
N LEU A 75 -19.99 5.47 -2.92
CA LEU A 75 -21.44 5.34 -2.77
C LEU A 75 -21.86 3.86 -2.60
N LYS A 76 -21.29 2.95 -3.40
CA LYS A 76 -21.50 1.49 -3.26
C LYS A 76 -21.03 0.98 -1.90
N ALA A 77 -19.85 1.40 -1.46
CA ALA A 77 -19.28 0.98 -0.17
C ALA A 77 -20.11 1.45 1.02
N GLU A 78 -20.76 2.61 0.91
CA GLU A 78 -21.64 3.19 1.93
C GLU A 78 -23.12 2.88 1.69
N LYS A 79 -23.39 1.82 0.90
CA LYS A 79 -24.75 1.27 0.66
C LYS A 79 -25.74 2.31 0.10
N GLY A 80 -25.27 3.21 -0.74
CA GLY A 80 -26.08 4.24 -1.38
C GLY A 80 -26.30 5.50 -0.52
N ASN A 81 -25.67 5.63 0.63
CA ASN A 81 -25.75 6.85 1.45
C ASN A 81 -24.79 7.93 0.92
N PRO A 82 -25.29 9.03 0.31
CA PRO A 82 -24.43 10.02 -0.33
C PRO A 82 -23.59 10.82 0.69
N ASP A 83 -24.14 11.15 1.86
CA ASP A 83 -23.44 11.95 2.87
C ASP A 83 -22.26 11.19 3.45
N LEU A 84 -22.47 9.92 3.76
CA LEU A 84 -21.40 9.04 4.24
C LEU A 84 -20.34 8.77 3.17
N ALA A 85 -20.74 8.58 1.93
CA ALA A 85 -19.83 8.39 0.81
C ALA A 85 -18.98 9.66 0.58
N ARG A 86 -19.62 10.84 0.62
CA ARG A 86 -18.94 12.13 0.49
C ARG A 86 -17.95 12.36 1.64
N SER A 87 -18.36 12.13 2.86
CA SER A 87 -17.52 12.25 4.05
C SER A 87 -16.29 11.36 3.97
N ARG A 88 -16.46 10.10 3.56
CA ARG A 88 -15.35 9.15 3.39
C ARG A 88 -14.43 9.54 2.23
N TRP A 89 -14.98 10.05 1.12
CA TRP A 89 -14.20 10.54 -0.02
C TRP A 89 -13.35 11.74 0.36
N ARG A 90 -13.90 12.73 1.03
CA ARG A 90 -13.15 13.90 1.54
C ARG A 90 -11.99 13.46 2.43
N TYR A 91 -12.24 12.54 3.36
CA TYR A 91 -11.19 12.00 4.22
C TYR A 91 -10.09 11.28 3.43
N THR A 92 -10.46 10.54 2.39
CA THR A 92 -9.51 9.87 1.49
C THR A 92 -8.68 10.88 0.71
N MET A 93 -9.28 11.95 0.19
CA MET A 93 -8.55 13.01 -0.51
C MET A 93 -7.55 13.71 0.41
N TRP A 94 -7.98 14.07 1.61
CA TRP A 94 -7.08 14.62 2.61
C TRP A 94 -5.91 13.69 2.94
N PHE A 95 -6.19 12.41 3.14
CA PHE A 95 -5.16 11.41 3.42
C PHE A 95 -4.15 11.31 2.26
N LYS A 96 -4.65 11.22 1.05
CA LYS A 96 -3.80 11.13 -0.15
C LYS A 96 -2.95 12.38 -0.32
N GLU A 97 -3.52 13.55 -0.11
CA GLU A 97 -2.79 14.82 -0.18
C GLU A 97 -1.71 14.90 0.89
N LYS A 98 -2.07 14.60 2.14
CA LYS A 98 -1.16 14.62 3.29
C LYS A 98 0.08 13.74 3.07
N PHE A 99 -0.06 12.60 2.44
CA PHE A 99 1.02 11.64 2.21
C PHE A 99 1.53 11.62 0.75
N GLY A 100 1.13 12.57 -0.09
CA GLY A 100 1.59 12.68 -1.47
C GLY A 100 1.17 11.54 -2.39
N LEU A 101 0.06 10.84 -2.07
CA LEU A 101 -0.37 9.66 -2.81
C LEU A 101 -1.14 9.99 -4.10
N ASN A 102 -1.53 11.25 -4.30
CA ASN A 102 -2.23 11.70 -5.51
C ASN A 102 -1.34 11.65 -6.75
N HIS A 103 -0.02 11.76 -6.55
CA HIS A 103 1.00 11.79 -7.60
C HIS A 103 2.05 10.69 -7.39
N LEU A 104 1.61 9.54 -6.92
CA LEU A 104 2.50 8.48 -6.46
C LEU A 104 3.49 8.01 -7.54
N LEU A 105 3.04 7.95 -8.81
CA LEU A 105 3.91 7.55 -9.93
C LEU A 105 4.90 8.64 -10.37
N ASP A 106 4.74 9.88 -9.92
CA ASP A 106 5.67 10.97 -10.16
C ASP A 106 6.73 11.08 -9.04
N LEU A 107 6.57 10.30 -7.97
CA LEU A 107 7.51 10.26 -6.87
C LEU A 107 8.65 9.27 -7.16
N PRO A 108 9.89 9.60 -6.74
CA PRO A 108 11.03 8.74 -6.97
C PRO A 108 10.90 7.40 -6.23
N HIS A 109 11.26 6.32 -6.92
CA HIS A 109 11.29 4.98 -6.35
C HIS A 109 12.67 4.31 -6.52
N PRO A 110 13.70 4.77 -5.82
CA PRO A 110 15.08 4.30 -6.02
C PRO A 110 15.29 2.83 -5.61
N LEU A 111 14.40 2.27 -4.80
CA LEU A 111 14.45 0.87 -4.34
C LEU A 111 13.64 -0.09 -5.22
N TYR A 112 13.05 0.39 -6.34
CA TYR A 112 12.14 -0.41 -7.16
C TYR A 112 12.75 -1.76 -7.56
N GLU A 113 13.96 -1.76 -8.10
CA GLU A 113 14.62 -2.98 -8.59
C GLU A 113 14.93 -3.96 -7.46
N VAL A 114 15.50 -3.47 -6.36
CA VAL A 114 15.85 -4.31 -5.21
C VAL A 114 14.61 -4.92 -4.56
N ILE A 115 13.55 -4.12 -4.36
CA ILE A 115 12.33 -4.65 -3.76
C ILE A 115 11.65 -5.64 -4.70
N SER A 116 11.51 -5.33 -5.99
CA SER A 116 10.90 -6.24 -6.98
C SER A 116 11.57 -7.61 -7.03
N LYS A 117 12.87 -7.67 -6.78
CA LYS A 117 13.63 -8.93 -6.72
C LYS A 117 13.19 -9.84 -5.57
N TYR A 118 12.86 -9.26 -4.42
CA TYR A 118 12.54 -9.98 -3.17
C TYR A 118 11.07 -9.92 -2.77
N TYR A 119 10.28 -9.17 -3.53
CA TYR A 119 8.83 -9.05 -3.38
C TYR A 119 8.16 -9.40 -4.71
N PRO A 120 7.88 -10.69 -4.97
CA PRO A 120 7.35 -11.13 -6.25
C PRO A 120 5.86 -10.81 -6.39
N CYS A 121 5.59 -9.65 -6.97
CA CYS A 121 4.28 -9.21 -7.42
C CYS A 121 4.38 -8.71 -8.86
N ALA A 122 3.52 -9.17 -9.75
CA ALA A 122 3.54 -8.81 -11.16
C ALA A 122 2.14 -8.63 -11.74
N PHE A 123 2.01 -7.76 -12.74
CA PHE A 123 0.82 -7.61 -13.55
C PHE A 123 0.96 -8.38 -14.87
N PHE A 124 -0.16 -8.97 -15.34
CA PHE A 124 -0.21 -9.84 -16.53
C PHE A 124 -1.17 -9.34 -17.61
N GLY A 125 -1.51 -8.07 -17.61
CA GLY A 125 -2.46 -7.51 -18.55
C GLY A 125 -3.82 -7.28 -17.91
N LEU A 126 -4.87 -7.40 -18.71
CA LEU A 126 -6.24 -7.10 -18.33
C LEU A 126 -7.12 -8.35 -18.40
N THR A 127 -8.26 -8.28 -17.72
CA THR A 127 -9.34 -9.25 -17.95
C THR A 127 -9.86 -9.15 -19.40
N LYS A 128 -10.52 -10.21 -19.88
CA LYS A 128 -11.04 -10.32 -21.26
C LYS A 128 -11.95 -9.18 -21.70
N ASP A 129 -12.62 -8.53 -20.74
CA ASP A 129 -13.45 -7.33 -20.98
C ASP A 129 -12.63 -6.03 -21.01
N GLY A 130 -11.30 -6.12 -20.88
CA GLY A 130 -10.40 -4.98 -20.94
C GLY A 130 -10.44 -4.03 -19.73
N LYS A 131 -11.14 -4.40 -18.64
CA LYS A 131 -11.45 -3.46 -17.56
C LYS A 131 -10.60 -3.61 -16.31
N HIS A 132 -10.16 -4.82 -16.00
CA HIS A 132 -9.56 -5.10 -14.69
C HIS A 132 -8.10 -5.55 -14.86
N PRO A 133 -7.14 -4.82 -14.26
CA PRO A 133 -5.75 -5.29 -14.23
C PRO A 133 -5.65 -6.60 -13.46
N VAL A 134 -4.93 -7.55 -14.01
CA VAL A 134 -4.68 -8.87 -13.42
C VAL A 134 -3.31 -8.87 -12.78
N SER A 135 -3.25 -9.12 -11.47
CA SER A 135 -1.99 -9.23 -10.73
C SER A 135 -1.83 -10.60 -10.07
N VAL A 136 -0.60 -11.02 -9.94
CA VAL A 136 -0.21 -12.19 -9.13
C VAL A 136 0.79 -11.74 -8.06
N GLU A 137 0.54 -12.15 -6.83
CA GLU A 137 1.43 -11.94 -5.70
C GLU A 137 1.77 -13.29 -5.05
N LYS A 138 3.08 -13.62 -4.97
CA LYS A 138 3.58 -14.84 -4.31
C LYS A 138 3.94 -14.53 -2.86
N VAL A 139 2.95 -14.42 -2.00
CA VAL A 139 3.13 -14.00 -0.59
C VAL A 139 4.16 -14.83 0.18
N PRO A 140 4.21 -16.19 0.09
CA PRO A 140 5.23 -16.96 0.78
C PRO A 140 6.65 -16.74 0.26
N SER A 141 6.80 -16.23 -0.96
CA SER A 141 8.11 -15.97 -1.58
C SER A 141 8.65 -14.58 -1.28
N ILE A 142 7.91 -13.73 -0.56
CA ILE A 142 8.46 -12.46 -0.04
C ILE A 142 9.60 -12.77 0.92
N ASN A 143 10.78 -12.29 0.58
CA ASN A 143 12.00 -12.48 1.40
C ASN A 143 12.23 -11.25 2.28
N ASP A 144 11.40 -11.14 3.33
CA ASP A 144 11.46 -10.06 4.31
C ASP A 144 12.78 -10.02 5.09
N VAL A 145 13.41 -11.18 5.32
CA VAL A 145 14.72 -11.27 5.97
C VAL A 145 15.79 -10.59 5.10
N LYS A 146 15.82 -10.92 3.80
CA LYS A 146 16.80 -10.33 2.88
C LYS A 146 16.58 -8.83 2.69
N LEU A 147 15.33 -8.40 2.62
CA LEU A 147 15.01 -6.97 2.57
C LEU A 147 15.49 -6.25 3.84
N ALA A 148 15.27 -6.83 5.03
CA ALA A 148 15.75 -6.26 6.29
C ALA A 148 17.28 -6.20 6.37
N GLU A 149 18.02 -7.23 5.87
CA GLU A 149 19.47 -7.21 5.75
C GLU A 149 20.00 -6.06 4.88
N LEU A 150 19.21 -5.59 3.93
CA LEU A 150 19.50 -4.46 3.06
C LEU A 150 19.01 -3.11 3.64
N GLY A 151 18.50 -3.11 4.87
CA GLY A 151 17.96 -1.92 5.52
C GLY A 151 16.60 -1.48 4.98
N ILE A 152 15.89 -2.38 4.27
CA ILE A 152 14.56 -2.14 3.71
C ILE A 152 13.51 -2.66 4.68
N GLY A 153 12.70 -1.78 5.19
CA GLY A 153 11.66 -2.07 6.16
C GLY A 153 10.24 -2.03 5.58
N MET A 154 9.27 -1.99 6.49
CA MET A 154 7.85 -1.98 6.14
C MET A 154 7.46 -0.76 5.31
N ASN A 155 8.08 0.39 5.58
CA ASN A 155 7.87 1.64 4.84
C ASN A 155 8.07 1.44 3.35
N GLU A 156 9.25 0.94 3.02
CA GLU A 156 9.74 0.78 1.66
C GLU A 156 8.89 -0.22 0.89
N ILE A 157 8.53 -1.30 1.57
CA ILE A 157 7.73 -2.37 0.98
C ILE A 157 6.29 -1.90 0.76
N PHE A 158 5.72 -1.16 1.70
CA PHE A 158 4.39 -0.61 1.54
C PHE A 158 4.33 0.47 0.45
N TYR A 159 5.34 1.35 0.39
CA TYR A 159 5.49 2.31 -0.70
C TYR A 159 5.57 1.61 -2.05
N HIS A 160 6.43 0.60 -2.18
CA HIS A 160 6.53 -0.21 -3.39
C HIS A 160 5.19 -0.81 -3.80
N TYR A 161 4.47 -1.41 -2.86
CA TYR A 161 3.16 -2.01 -3.12
C TYR A 161 2.14 -0.98 -3.63
N LEU A 162 2.06 0.18 -3.00
CA LEU A 162 1.17 1.26 -3.46
C LEU A 162 1.58 1.74 -4.85
N TRP A 163 2.88 1.90 -5.10
CA TRP A 163 3.41 2.38 -6.37
C TRP A 163 3.08 1.42 -7.52
N ILE A 164 3.36 0.12 -7.37
CA ILE A 164 3.03 -0.87 -8.41
C ILE A 164 1.53 -1.05 -8.60
N THR A 165 0.75 -0.90 -7.54
CA THR A 165 -0.71 -0.97 -7.60
C THR A 165 -1.27 0.23 -8.35
N GLU A 166 -0.78 1.43 -8.07
CA GLU A 166 -1.16 2.65 -8.79
C GLU A 166 -0.82 2.55 -10.28
N TYR A 167 0.34 1.99 -10.63
CA TYR A 167 0.68 1.69 -12.03
C TYR A 167 -0.36 0.78 -12.68
N GLY A 168 -0.73 -0.31 -12.01
CA GLY A 168 -1.74 -1.24 -12.53
C GLY A 168 -3.08 -0.59 -12.81
N TYR A 169 -3.54 0.29 -11.93
CA TYR A 169 -4.82 0.96 -12.07
C TYR A 169 -4.81 2.14 -13.05
N THR A 170 -3.73 2.88 -13.16
CA THR A 170 -3.70 4.12 -13.95
C THR A 170 -3.05 3.95 -15.31
N ARG A 171 -2.04 3.08 -15.44
CA ARG A 171 -1.27 2.92 -16.69
C ARG A 171 -1.63 1.67 -17.46
N LEU A 172 -2.12 0.62 -16.78
CA LEU A 172 -2.47 -0.63 -17.44
C LEU A 172 -3.93 -0.68 -17.84
N ALA A 173 -4.85 -0.31 -16.97
CA ALA A 173 -6.29 -0.43 -17.18
C ALA A 173 -7.01 0.90 -17.40
N GLY A 174 -6.33 2.01 -17.21
CA GLY A 174 -6.94 3.35 -17.24
C GLY A 174 -6.51 4.20 -18.42
N ASP A 175 -7.16 5.31 -18.51
CA ASP A 175 -6.80 6.44 -19.38
C ASP A 175 -5.77 7.39 -18.72
N GLY A 176 -5.09 6.93 -17.68
CA GLY A 176 -4.19 7.72 -16.83
C GLY A 176 -4.86 8.19 -15.54
N THR A 177 -6.14 7.92 -15.36
CA THR A 177 -6.89 8.19 -14.12
C THR A 177 -7.29 6.89 -13.44
N ARG A 178 -7.36 6.90 -12.11
CA ARG A 178 -7.73 5.70 -11.37
C ARG A 178 -9.22 5.35 -11.49
N GLY A 179 -10.07 6.33 -11.64
CA GLY A 179 -11.51 6.19 -11.85
C GLY A 179 -12.21 5.14 -10.98
N GLU A 180 -13.11 4.38 -11.59
CA GLU A 180 -13.90 3.30 -10.98
C GLU A 180 -13.23 1.91 -11.11
N LEU A 181 -11.94 1.87 -11.38
CA LEU A 181 -11.23 0.64 -11.68
C LEU A 181 -11.11 -0.29 -10.46
N SER A 182 -11.26 -1.56 -10.72
CA SER A 182 -11.06 -2.64 -9.74
C SER A 182 -10.16 -3.73 -10.32
N GLY A 183 -9.28 -4.30 -9.49
CA GLY A 183 -8.29 -5.30 -9.92
C GLY A 183 -8.75 -6.74 -9.73
N TYR A 184 -8.20 -7.64 -10.53
CA TYR A 184 -8.28 -9.07 -10.33
C TYR A 184 -6.96 -9.55 -9.71
N ALA A 185 -6.99 -9.86 -8.41
CA ALA A 185 -5.81 -10.31 -7.69
C ALA A 185 -5.75 -11.83 -7.59
N ILE A 186 -4.59 -12.40 -7.87
CA ILE A 186 -4.26 -13.81 -7.66
C ILE A 186 -3.21 -13.86 -6.55
N THR A 187 -3.57 -14.41 -5.40
CA THR A 187 -2.67 -14.61 -4.27
C THR A 187 -2.19 -16.06 -4.27
N ASP A 188 -0.93 -16.27 -4.65
CA ASP A 188 -0.31 -17.59 -4.66
C ASP A 188 0.33 -17.90 -3.30
N LEU A 189 -0.17 -18.94 -2.65
CA LEU A 189 0.28 -19.43 -1.35
C LEU A 189 1.19 -20.67 -1.44
N LYS A 190 1.75 -20.95 -2.63
CA LYS A 190 2.67 -22.09 -2.82
C LYS A 190 3.88 -21.99 -1.89
N GLY A 191 4.12 -23.07 -1.14
CA GLY A 191 5.21 -23.09 -0.14
C GLY A 191 4.87 -22.41 1.18
N GLY A 192 3.67 -21.87 1.34
CA GLY A 192 3.22 -21.26 2.58
C GLY A 192 3.16 -22.22 3.74
N SER A 193 3.64 -21.79 4.92
CA SER A 193 3.60 -22.54 6.17
C SER A 193 2.79 -21.78 7.24
N LEU A 194 2.34 -22.51 8.26
CA LEU A 194 1.64 -21.88 9.39
C LEU A 194 2.52 -20.85 10.12
N SER A 195 3.81 -21.15 10.28
CA SER A 195 4.77 -20.22 10.89
C SER A 195 4.89 -18.92 10.09
N MET A 196 4.88 -18.98 8.76
CA MET A 196 4.87 -17.78 7.91
C MET A 196 3.57 -16.99 8.05
N ALA A 197 2.42 -17.67 8.12
CA ALA A 197 1.14 -16.99 8.33
C ALA A 197 1.03 -16.32 9.70
N MET A 198 1.69 -16.88 10.71
CA MET A 198 1.78 -16.33 12.07
C MET A 198 2.93 -15.32 12.22
N GLY A 199 3.83 -15.22 11.24
CA GLY A 199 4.99 -14.34 11.25
C GLY A 199 4.63 -12.85 11.37
N GLY A 200 5.39 -12.12 12.20
CA GLY A 200 5.10 -10.72 12.53
C GLY A 200 5.03 -9.82 11.31
N PHE A 201 6.03 -9.91 10.40
CA PHE A 201 6.09 -9.09 9.21
C PHE A 201 4.86 -9.26 8.31
N LYS A 202 4.57 -10.49 7.87
CA LYS A 202 3.47 -10.77 6.92
C LYS A 202 2.09 -10.40 7.49
N ARG A 203 1.93 -10.56 8.80
CA ARG A 203 0.71 -10.14 9.49
C ARG A 203 0.57 -8.62 9.55
N LEU A 204 1.65 -7.91 9.92
CA LEU A 204 1.65 -6.43 9.97
C LEU A 204 1.43 -5.84 8.58
N TYR A 205 2.13 -6.37 7.58
CA TYR A 205 1.97 -5.97 6.19
C TYR A 205 0.54 -6.18 5.69
N GLY A 206 -0.03 -7.37 5.91
CA GLY A 206 -1.41 -7.67 5.52
C GLY A 206 -2.43 -6.76 6.21
N ASN A 207 -2.23 -6.44 7.48
CA ASN A 207 -3.08 -5.49 8.19
C ASN A 207 -2.97 -4.08 7.61
N LEU A 208 -1.76 -3.61 7.33
CA LEU A 208 -1.51 -2.28 6.77
C LEU A 208 -2.15 -2.12 5.38
N VAL A 209 -1.89 -3.07 4.49
CA VAL A 209 -2.49 -3.11 3.15
C VAL A 209 -4.01 -3.20 3.24
N GLY A 210 -4.52 -4.13 4.07
CA GLY A 210 -5.97 -4.31 4.24
C GLY A 210 -6.66 -3.05 4.75
N SER A 211 -6.09 -2.40 5.76
CA SER A 211 -6.65 -1.17 6.33
C SER A 211 -6.65 -0.01 5.32
N TYR A 212 -5.55 0.14 4.55
CA TYR A 212 -5.48 1.15 3.51
C TYR A 212 -6.56 0.94 2.45
N PHE A 213 -6.67 -0.27 1.90
CA PHE A 213 -7.63 -0.56 0.84
C PHE A 213 -9.07 -0.50 1.36
N GLU A 214 -9.32 -0.99 2.56
CA GLU A 214 -10.66 -0.88 3.14
C GLU A 214 -11.09 0.58 3.31
N MET A 215 -10.21 1.45 3.75
CA MET A 215 -10.53 2.85 4.03
C MET A 215 -10.57 3.71 2.76
N HIS A 216 -9.50 3.66 1.97
CA HIS A 216 -9.23 4.64 0.92
C HIS A 216 -9.52 4.13 -0.49
N GLU A 217 -9.59 2.81 -0.67
CA GLU A 217 -9.83 2.18 -1.97
C GLU A 217 -11.01 1.19 -1.93
N PRO A 218 -12.20 1.66 -1.50
CA PRO A 218 -13.36 0.78 -1.44
C PRO A 218 -13.72 0.27 -2.83
N GLU A 219 -14.24 -0.96 -2.90
CA GLU A 219 -14.65 -1.64 -4.14
C GLU A 219 -13.53 -1.80 -5.19
N SER A 220 -12.26 -1.63 -4.79
CA SER A 220 -11.09 -1.77 -5.68
C SER A 220 -10.80 -3.21 -6.10
N SER A 221 -11.47 -4.20 -5.52
CA SER A 221 -11.31 -5.60 -5.90
C SER A 221 -12.47 -6.06 -6.76
N PHE A 222 -12.18 -6.49 -8.00
CA PHE A 222 -13.11 -7.20 -8.86
C PHE A 222 -13.26 -8.66 -8.41
N LYS A 223 -12.13 -9.36 -8.33
CA LYS A 223 -12.01 -10.75 -7.83
C LYS A 223 -10.70 -10.95 -7.10
N VAL A 224 -10.70 -11.89 -6.17
CA VAL A 224 -9.49 -12.33 -5.46
C VAL A 224 -9.48 -13.86 -5.46
N ASP A 225 -8.54 -14.45 -6.16
CA ASP A 225 -8.33 -15.89 -6.17
C ASP A 225 -7.11 -16.24 -5.31
N VAL A 226 -7.34 -16.95 -4.22
CA VAL A 226 -6.27 -17.52 -3.40
C VAL A 226 -5.98 -18.92 -3.93
N ILE A 227 -4.78 -19.15 -4.46
CA ILE A 227 -4.38 -20.40 -5.06
C ILE A 227 -3.28 -21.11 -4.29
N ASN A 228 -3.10 -22.39 -4.53
CA ASN A 228 -2.15 -23.23 -3.80
C ASN A 228 -2.32 -23.13 -2.27
N ALA A 229 -3.55 -22.88 -1.82
CA ALA A 229 -3.85 -22.73 -0.41
C ALA A 229 -3.50 -24.01 0.36
N PRO A 230 -2.59 -23.95 1.35
CA PRO A 230 -2.24 -25.08 2.18
C PRO A 230 -3.42 -25.53 3.05
N GLY A 231 -3.41 -26.80 3.48
CA GLY A 231 -4.55 -27.38 4.21
C GLY A 231 -4.99 -26.56 5.43
N PHE A 232 -4.05 -25.98 6.17
CA PHE A 232 -4.36 -25.14 7.34
C PHE A 232 -5.04 -23.80 6.98
N PHE A 233 -4.94 -23.32 5.75
CA PHE A 233 -5.51 -22.04 5.34
C PHE A 233 -7.01 -21.95 5.64
N ASN A 234 -7.77 -22.98 5.31
CA ASN A 234 -9.21 -22.98 5.44
C ASN A 234 -9.70 -22.95 6.89
N TRP A 235 -8.92 -23.45 7.84
CA TRP A 235 -9.35 -23.55 9.23
C TRP A 235 -8.55 -22.65 10.20
N VAL A 236 -7.43 -22.06 9.77
CA VAL A 236 -6.69 -21.07 10.56
C VAL A 236 -6.83 -19.67 9.97
N VAL A 237 -6.45 -19.47 8.71
CA VAL A 237 -6.33 -18.15 8.10
C VAL A 237 -7.68 -17.62 7.61
N TYR A 238 -8.44 -18.45 6.88
CA TYR A 238 -9.69 -18.02 6.27
C TYR A 238 -10.79 -17.62 7.29
N PRO A 239 -10.93 -18.25 8.46
CA PRO A 239 -11.83 -17.75 9.51
C PRO A 239 -11.47 -16.32 9.98
N VAL A 240 -10.18 -16.01 10.09
CA VAL A 240 -9.74 -14.65 10.44
C VAL A 240 -10.08 -13.65 9.33
N VAL A 241 -9.84 -14.03 8.07
CA VAL A 241 -10.26 -13.21 6.91
C VAL A 241 -11.77 -12.97 6.92
N LYS A 242 -12.58 -13.99 7.23
CA LYS A 242 -14.04 -13.86 7.34
C LYS A 242 -14.48 -12.91 8.45
N LEU A 243 -13.72 -12.82 9.53
CA LEU A 243 -14.05 -11.94 10.64
C LEU A 243 -13.75 -10.47 10.30
N MET A 244 -12.72 -10.23 9.50
CA MET A 244 -12.23 -8.89 9.16
C MET A 244 -12.88 -8.30 7.90
N ALA A 245 -13.19 -9.12 6.92
CA ALA A 245 -13.68 -8.66 5.62
C ALA A 245 -15.22 -8.54 5.60
N LYS A 246 -15.72 -7.51 4.89
CA LYS A 246 -17.16 -7.34 4.64
C LYS A 246 -17.72 -8.48 3.80
N LYS A 247 -19.01 -8.81 3.93
CA LYS A 247 -19.68 -9.86 3.13
C LYS A 247 -19.49 -9.68 1.63
N GLN A 248 -19.51 -8.45 1.14
CA GLN A 248 -19.29 -8.12 -0.27
C GLN A 248 -17.88 -8.49 -0.73
N THR A 249 -16.86 -8.19 0.08
CA THR A 249 -15.47 -8.59 -0.19
C THR A 249 -15.30 -10.10 -0.17
N LEU A 250 -15.91 -10.78 0.82
CA LEU A 250 -15.85 -12.24 0.90
C LEU A 250 -16.48 -12.94 -0.31
N ALA A 251 -17.55 -12.38 -0.89
CA ALA A 251 -18.18 -12.90 -2.10
C ALA A 251 -17.26 -12.87 -3.33
N LYS A 252 -16.26 -12.00 -3.34
CA LYS A 252 -15.27 -11.86 -4.40
C LYS A 252 -14.08 -12.82 -4.23
N ILE A 253 -13.90 -13.41 -3.05
CA ILE A 253 -12.77 -14.29 -2.72
C ILE A 253 -13.11 -15.75 -3.06
N LYS A 254 -12.24 -16.39 -3.84
CA LYS A 254 -12.27 -17.84 -4.05
C LYS A 254 -10.97 -18.48 -3.61
N VAL A 255 -11.06 -19.62 -2.96
CA VAL A 255 -9.90 -20.36 -2.46
C VAL A 255 -9.78 -21.69 -3.21
N PHE A 256 -8.61 -21.93 -3.79
CA PHE A 256 -8.25 -23.13 -4.50
C PHE A 256 -7.08 -23.82 -3.78
N SER A 257 -7.31 -25.03 -3.30
CA SER A 257 -6.23 -25.91 -2.88
C SER A 257 -5.45 -26.37 -4.11
N SER A 258 -4.34 -27.05 -3.93
CA SER A 258 -3.33 -27.43 -4.94
C SER A 258 -3.84 -28.11 -6.24
N SER A 259 -5.14 -28.17 -6.50
CA SER A 259 -5.72 -28.70 -7.73
C SER A 259 -5.76 -27.65 -8.84
N ASN A 260 -4.68 -27.51 -9.58
CA ASN A 260 -4.52 -26.59 -10.72
C ASN A 260 -5.67 -26.64 -11.75
N LYS A 261 -6.26 -27.81 -12.00
CA LYS A 261 -7.32 -27.96 -13.02
C LYS A 261 -8.57 -27.12 -12.74
N LYS A 262 -9.00 -27.02 -11.46
CA LYS A 262 -10.18 -26.22 -11.08
C LYS A 262 -9.89 -24.71 -11.18
N PHE A 263 -8.69 -24.30 -10.82
CA PHE A 263 -8.26 -22.90 -10.92
C PHE A 263 -8.18 -22.46 -12.39
N VAL A 264 -7.49 -23.21 -13.25
CA VAL A 264 -7.35 -22.88 -14.69
C VAL A 264 -8.71 -22.74 -15.36
N ALA A 265 -9.63 -23.67 -15.13
CA ALA A 265 -10.99 -23.60 -15.66
C ALA A 265 -11.80 -22.40 -15.10
N HIS A 266 -11.43 -21.90 -13.92
CA HIS A 266 -12.05 -20.73 -13.33
C HIS A 266 -11.48 -19.43 -13.92
N ILE A 267 -10.16 -19.28 -13.93
CA ILE A 267 -9.50 -18.04 -14.36
C ILE A 267 -9.67 -17.80 -15.87
N SER A 268 -9.66 -18.88 -16.69
CA SER A 268 -9.86 -18.79 -18.14
C SER A 268 -11.19 -18.17 -18.57
N LYS A 269 -12.16 -18.04 -17.66
CA LYS A 269 -13.41 -17.33 -17.92
C LYS A 269 -13.22 -15.82 -18.00
N ASN A 270 -12.20 -15.29 -17.32
CA ASN A 270 -12.00 -13.86 -17.18
C ASN A 270 -10.67 -13.38 -17.76
N VAL A 271 -9.67 -14.24 -17.90
CA VAL A 271 -8.30 -13.89 -18.33
C VAL A 271 -7.92 -14.72 -19.55
N ASN A 272 -7.21 -14.13 -20.49
CA ASN A 272 -6.60 -14.83 -21.61
C ASN A 272 -5.43 -15.67 -21.08
N LEU A 273 -5.40 -16.96 -21.43
CA LEU A 273 -4.37 -17.86 -20.94
C LEU A 273 -2.99 -17.59 -21.56
N ASP A 274 -2.94 -16.94 -22.70
CA ASP A 274 -1.70 -16.49 -23.34
C ASP A 274 -1.01 -15.32 -22.61
N GLU A 275 -1.75 -14.60 -21.80
CA GLU A 275 -1.23 -13.55 -20.92
C GLU A 275 -0.78 -14.07 -19.54
N LEU A 276 -1.05 -15.35 -19.24
CA LEU A 276 -0.70 -15.95 -17.95
C LEU A 276 0.53 -16.85 -18.04
N PRO A 277 1.32 -16.91 -16.96
CA PRO A 277 2.41 -17.87 -16.81
C PRO A 277 1.96 -19.33 -16.90
N VAL A 278 2.86 -20.18 -17.41
CA VAL A 278 2.64 -21.63 -17.45
C VAL A 278 2.31 -22.21 -16.07
N GLU A 279 2.93 -21.69 -15.02
CA GLU A 279 2.65 -22.15 -13.64
C GLU A 279 1.20 -21.88 -13.19
N TYR A 280 0.50 -20.96 -13.84
CA TYR A 280 -0.92 -20.65 -13.62
C TYR A 280 -1.84 -21.19 -14.71
N GLY A 281 -1.32 -22.09 -15.55
CA GLY A 281 -2.07 -22.74 -16.63
C GLY A 281 -2.14 -21.94 -17.92
N GLY A 282 -1.35 -20.89 -18.06
CA GLY A 282 -1.19 -20.10 -19.27
C GLY A 282 -0.04 -20.59 -20.16
N THR A 283 0.43 -19.74 -21.05
CA THR A 283 1.49 -20.06 -22.04
C THR A 283 2.77 -19.26 -21.87
N LEU A 284 2.78 -18.21 -21.04
CA LEU A 284 4.00 -17.44 -20.75
C LEU A 284 4.97 -18.28 -19.91
N LYS A 285 6.25 -18.27 -20.31
CA LYS A 285 7.30 -18.98 -19.55
C LYS A 285 7.53 -18.31 -18.20
N ASN A 286 7.90 -19.13 -17.19
CA ASN A 286 8.08 -18.65 -15.81
C ASN A 286 9.08 -17.48 -15.68
N ASP A 287 10.14 -17.47 -16.49
CA ASP A 287 11.12 -16.37 -16.50
C ASP A 287 10.53 -15.05 -16.99
N ASP A 288 9.44 -15.08 -17.75
CA ASP A 288 8.77 -13.91 -18.30
C ASP A 288 7.79 -13.30 -17.29
N CYS A 289 7.37 -14.03 -16.26
CA CYS A 289 6.31 -13.63 -15.31
C CYS A 289 6.67 -12.37 -14.51
N PHE A 290 7.90 -12.30 -14.05
CA PHE A 290 8.39 -11.18 -13.24
C PHE A 290 9.40 -10.31 -14.01
N LYS A 291 9.63 -10.63 -15.30
CA LYS A 291 10.42 -9.86 -16.27
C LYS A 291 9.60 -9.54 -17.53
N GLY A 292 8.29 -9.73 -17.48
CA GLY A 292 7.39 -9.45 -18.59
C GLY A 292 7.28 -7.97 -18.93
N VAL A 293 6.56 -7.66 -20.01
CA VAL A 293 6.42 -6.31 -20.56
C VAL A 293 5.98 -5.27 -19.52
N HIS A 294 5.09 -5.65 -18.59
CA HIS A 294 4.61 -4.73 -17.56
C HIS A 294 5.66 -4.43 -16.49
N SER A 295 6.47 -5.41 -16.10
CA SER A 295 7.60 -5.20 -15.18
C SER A 295 8.69 -4.36 -15.82
N ILE A 296 8.96 -4.54 -17.11
CA ILE A 296 9.90 -3.70 -17.91
C ILE A 296 9.38 -2.26 -17.97
N ASN A 297 8.09 -2.06 -18.23
CA ASN A 297 7.50 -0.73 -18.30
C ASN A 297 7.48 -0.03 -16.93
N GLN A 298 7.23 -0.75 -15.86
CA GLN A 298 7.34 -0.22 -14.49
C GLN A 298 8.78 0.20 -14.15
N HIS A 299 9.77 -0.62 -14.51
CA HIS A 299 11.18 -0.29 -14.32
C HIS A 299 11.58 0.94 -15.15
N ALA A 300 11.13 1.04 -16.40
CA ALA A 300 11.39 2.19 -17.26
C ALA A 300 10.77 3.47 -16.66
N LEU A 301 9.52 3.42 -16.18
CA LEU A 301 8.87 4.55 -15.52
C LEU A 301 9.63 4.96 -14.25
N ALA A 302 9.99 4.03 -13.38
CA ALA A 302 10.77 4.32 -12.19
C ALA A 302 12.11 4.98 -12.53
N THR A 303 12.80 4.50 -13.57
CA THR A 303 14.06 5.08 -14.06
C THR A 303 13.88 6.49 -14.60
N GLU A 304 12.81 6.74 -15.37
CA GLU A 304 12.50 8.06 -15.92
C GLU A 304 12.23 9.07 -14.79
N VAL A 305 11.41 8.68 -13.80
CA VAL A 305 11.11 9.53 -12.65
C VAL A 305 12.36 9.84 -11.85
N LEU A 306 13.21 8.85 -11.59
CA LEU A 306 14.49 9.07 -10.90
C LEU A 306 15.38 10.08 -11.62
N LYS A 307 15.49 9.99 -12.96
CA LYS A 307 16.23 10.97 -13.76
C LYS A 307 15.69 12.39 -13.60
N LYS A 308 14.37 12.58 -13.58
CA LYS A 308 13.73 13.89 -13.36
C LYS A 308 14.11 14.50 -12.00
N HIS A 309 14.36 13.65 -11.00
CA HIS A 309 14.76 14.05 -9.65
C HIS A 309 16.29 14.06 -9.40
N ASN A 310 17.12 13.83 -10.45
CA ASN A 310 18.58 13.67 -10.35
C ASN A 310 19.00 12.55 -9.38
N LEU A 311 18.22 11.49 -9.34
CA LEU A 311 18.45 10.30 -8.52
C LEU A 311 18.76 9.09 -9.43
N GLN A 312 19.30 8.04 -8.82
CA GLN A 312 19.55 6.76 -9.49
C GLN A 312 18.92 5.59 -8.75
N MET A 313 18.75 4.48 -9.46
CA MET A 313 18.34 3.21 -8.87
C MET A 313 19.43 2.71 -7.91
N PHE A 314 19.04 2.21 -6.74
CA PHE A 314 19.97 1.60 -5.81
C PHE A 314 20.21 0.14 -6.18
N THR A 315 21.48 -0.28 -6.05
CA THR A 315 21.85 -1.70 -6.07
C THR A 315 21.97 -2.23 -4.65
N GLU A 316 22.03 -3.56 -4.51
CA GLU A 316 22.25 -4.20 -3.19
C GLU A 316 23.61 -3.78 -2.60
N GLU A 317 24.65 -3.66 -3.42
CA GLU A 317 25.98 -3.24 -3.00
C GLU A 317 25.96 -1.83 -2.41
N MET A 318 25.26 -0.89 -3.07
CA MET A 318 25.10 0.47 -2.57
C MET A 318 24.41 0.51 -1.20
N LEU A 319 23.38 -0.32 -1.01
CA LEU A 319 22.65 -0.40 0.26
C LEU A 319 23.54 -0.98 1.36
N LEU A 320 24.27 -2.05 1.08
CA LEU A 320 25.20 -2.67 2.04
C LEU A 320 26.35 -1.73 2.41
N GLU A 321 26.87 -0.96 1.46
CA GLU A 321 27.91 0.04 1.73
C GLU A 321 27.39 1.15 2.66
N ARG A 322 26.18 1.65 2.41
CA ARG A 322 25.54 2.65 3.29
C ARG A 322 25.36 2.14 4.71
N LEU A 323 24.90 0.90 4.89
CA LEU A 323 24.73 0.30 6.21
C LEU A 323 26.06 0.19 6.95
N LYS A 324 27.17 -0.19 6.27
CA LYS A 324 28.51 -0.22 6.85
C LYS A 324 29.00 1.15 7.27
N ASN A 325 28.68 2.20 6.50
CA ASN A 325 29.10 3.56 6.81
C ASN A 325 28.30 4.14 7.99
N ASN A 326 27.00 3.84 8.09
CA ASN A 326 26.16 4.26 9.20
C ASN A 326 26.54 3.56 10.54
N SER A 327 27.03 2.33 10.49
CA SER A 327 27.46 1.59 11.69
C SER A 327 28.81 2.04 12.27
N LYS A 328 29.55 2.91 11.54
CA LYS A 328 30.83 3.50 11.99
C LYS A 328 30.69 4.89 12.62
N GLN A 329 29.52 5.46 12.57
CA GLN A 329 29.15 6.73 13.23
C GLN A 329 28.39 6.48 14.53
#